data_5483e74b25e6c3b2d59f4d36003ba184
#
_entry.id   5483e74b25e6c3b2d59f4d36003ba184
#
_cell.length_a   1.000
_cell.length_b   1.000
_cell.length_c   1.000
_cell.angle_alpha   90.00
_cell.angle_beta   90.00
_cell.angle_gamma   90.00
#
_symmetry.space_group_name_H-M   'P 1'
#
loop_
_entity.id
_entity.type
_entity.pdbx_description
1 polymer ?
#
loop_
_entity_poly.entity_id
_entity_poly.type
_entity_poly.pdbx_seq_one_letter_code
_entity_poly.pdbx_strand_id
1 'polypeptide(L)'
;MRSGGDVAGVSPGNVPVYHGRNLKVVDQRVRVAEMVLRCVICGLGVLAAVLVGTDTQVKVIFSLQKKAKFTDMKALVFLVVANGIAAAYSLVQGLRCVASMVRGTVLFNKPLAWAIFSGDQVMAYVTLAAVAAAAQSAVIAQLGQQELQWMKICNMYGKFCSQVGEGIVSALVVSLSMVTLSCISAFNLFRLYGGNKGKSSGRW
;
A
#
# COMPACT_ATOMS: atom_id res chain seq x y z
N MET A 1 11.55 -77.05 12.12
CA MET A 1 10.96 -76.05 12.96
C MET A 1 11.75 -74.77 12.86
N ARG A 2 11.26 -73.80 12.16
CA ARG A 2 11.91 -72.49 12.04
C ARG A 2 10.81 -71.42 12.03
N SER A 3 10.67 -70.78 13.14
CA SER A 3 9.72 -69.71 13.38
C SER A 3 10.22 -68.46 12.59
N GLY A 4 9.44 -68.01 11.62
CA GLY A 4 9.64 -66.76 10.96
C GLY A 4 8.94 -65.64 11.74
N GLY A 5 9.72 -64.71 12.27
CA GLY A 5 9.17 -63.50 12.89
C GLY A 5 8.81 -62.49 11.77
N ASP A 6 7.51 -62.21 11.67
CA ASP A 6 6.99 -61.11 10.83
C ASP A 6 7.43 -59.80 11.41
N VAL A 7 8.36 -59.14 10.71
CA VAL A 7 8.70 -57.71 10.93
C VAL A 7 7.57 -56.90 10.30
N ALA A 8 6.67 -56.42 11.13
CA ALA A 8 5.64 -55.47 10.75
C ALA A 8 6.31 -54.23 10.15
N GLY A 9 6.19 -54.06 8.83
CA GLY A 9 6.62 -52.89 8.11
C GLY A 9 5.83 -51.69 8.61
N VAL A 10 6.51 -50.81 9.32
CA VAL A 10 6.00 -49.47 9.63
C VAL A 10 5.86 -48.72 8.30
N SER A 11 4.62 -48.55 7.86
CA SER A 11 4.28 -47.73 6.71
C SER A 11 4.62 -46.25 7.01
N PRO A 12 5.56 -45.63 6.27
CA PRO A 12 5.83 -44.21 6.44
C PRO A 12 4.77 -43.41 5.65
N GLY A 13 3.74 -42.92 6.34
CA GLY A 13 2.90 -42.04 5.55
C GLY A 13 1.49 -41.73 6.03
N ASN A 14 1.29 -41.47 7.26
CA ASN A 14 0.15 -40.65 7.65
C ASN A 14 0.64 -39.31 8.21
N VAL A 15 1.27 -38.52 7.35
CA VAL A 15 1.40 -37.09 7.59
C VAL A 15 0.00 -36.52 7.39
N PRO A 16 -0.62 -35.94 8.42
CA PRO A 16 -2.02 -35.57 8.35
C PRO A 16 -2.25 -34.53 7.26
N VAL A 17 -3.26 -34.78 6.41
CA VAL A 17 -3.78 -33.93 5.33
C VAL A 17 -4.17 -32.52 5.79
N TYR A 18 -4.09 -32.22 7.08
CA TYR A 18 -4.30 -30.92 7.72
C TYR A 18 -3.38 -29.81 7.23
N HIS A 19 -2.15 -30.11 6.82
CA HIS A 19 -1.20 -29.08 6.38
C HIS A 19 -1.59 -28.46 5.03
N GLY A 20 -2.13 -29.24 4.10
CA GLY A 20 -2.54 -28.76 2.76
C GLY A 20 -3.81 -27.90 2.79
N ARG A 21 -4.74 -28.17 3.72
CA ARG A 21 -5.98 -27.41 3.84
C ARG A 21 -5.73 -26.04 4.47
N ASN A 22 -4.90 -25.96 5.50
CA ASN A 22 -4.53 -24.70 6.15
C ASN A 22 -3.76 -23.78 5.19
N LEU A 23 -2.88 -24.31 4.34
CA LEU A 23 -2.15 -23.52 3.34
C LEU A 23 -3.08 -22.90 2.30
N LYS A 24 -4.09 -23.66 1.80
CA LYS A 24 -5.08 -23.11 0.85
C LYS A 24 -5.93 -22.00 1.46
N VAL A 25 -6.35 -22.15 2.73
CA VAL A 25 -7.13 -21.14 3.46
C VAL A 25 -6.31 -19.87 3.68
N VAL A 26 -5.04 -20.01 4.07
CA VAL A 26 -4.13 -18.85 4.23
C VAL A 26 -3.93 -18.13 2.90
N ASP A 27 -3.73 -18.85 1.80
CA ASP A 27 -3.58 -18.27 0.47
C ASP A 27 -4.82 -17.49 0.04
N GLN A 28 -6.00 -18.01 0.31
CA GLN A 28 -7.25 -17.32 -0.01
C GLN A 28 -7.41 -16.04 0.83
N ARG A 29 -7.12 -16.11 2.13
CA ARG A 29 -7.20 -14.93 3.03
C ARG A 29 -6.21 -13.83 2.61
N VAL A 30 -4.99 -14.20 2.26
CA VAL A 30 -3.96 -13.26 1.80
C VAL A 30 -4.40 -12.57 0.50
N ARG A 31 -4.96 -13.29 -0.48
CA ARG A 31 -5.48 -12.70 -1.71
C ARG A 31 -6.65 -11.74 -1.46
N VAL A 32 -7.57 -12.10 -0.56
CA VAL A 32 -8.69 -11.22 -0.20
C VAL A 32 -8.17 -9.97 0.49
N ALA A 33 -7.22 -10.10 1.43
CA ALA A 33 -6.60 -8.97 2.11
C ALA A 33 -5.89 -8.03 1.12
N GLU A 34 -5.14 -8.58 0.17
CA GLU A 34 -4.50 -7.81 -0.90
C GLU A 34 -5.54 -7.04 -1.72
N MET A 35 -6.64 -7.68 -2.13
CA MET A 35 -7.70 -7.05 -2.89
C MET A 35 -8.35 -5.90 -2.10
N VAL A 36 -8.71 -6.13 -0.83
CA VAL A 36 -9.31 -5.12 0.04
C VAL A 36 -8.39 -3.93 0.21
N LEU A 37 -7.10 -4.15 0.49
CA LEU A 37 -6.12 -3.07 0.62
C LEU A 37 -5.99 -2.26 -0.67
N ARG A 38 -5.97 -2.90 -1.83
CA ARG A 38 -5.92 -2.18 -3.12
C ARG A 38 -7.17 -1.36 -3.38
N CYS A 39 -8.35 -1.85 -2.99
CA CYS A 39 -9.60 -1.05 -3.05
C CYS A 39 -9.55 0.16 -2.11
N VAL A 40 -9.06 -0.01 -0.90
CA VAL A 40 -8.88 1.07 0.08
C VAL A 40 -7.91 2.13 -0.46
N ILE A 41 -6.77 1.72 -1.00
CA ILE A 41 -5.77 2.64 -1.57
C ILE A 41 -6.36 3.40 -2.76
N CYS A 42 -7.06 2.71 -3.65
CA CYS A 42 -7.70 3.34 -4.80
C CYS A 42 -8.75 4.37 -4.36
N GLY A 43 -9.66 4.01 -3.45
CA GLY A 43 -10.73 4.89 -2.97
C GLY A 43 -10.19 6.10 -2.19
N LEU A 44 -9.36 5.84 -1.17
CA LEU A 44 -8.80 6.91 -0.33
C LEU A 44 -7.74 7.75 -1.07
N GLY A 45 -6.98 7.16 -2.00
CA GLY A 45 -6.02 7.88 -2.82
C GLY A 45 -6.68 8.88 -3.75
N VAL A 46 -7.79 8.49 -4.40
CA VAL A 46 -8.62 9.40 -5.19
C VAL A 46 -9.23 10.47 -4.29
N LEU A 47 -9.79 10.08 -3.13
CA LEU A 47 -10.38 11.03 -2.19
C LEU A 47 -9.36 12.07 -1.74
N ALA A 48 -8.15 11.66 -1.32
CA ALA A 48 -7.09 12.57 -0.92
C ALA A 48 -6.67 13.52 -2.05
N ALA A 49 -6.53 12.99 -3.28
CA ALA A 49 -6.16 13.78 -4.44
C ALA A 49 -7.25 14.81 -4.80
N VAL A 50 -8.53 14.44 -4.71
CA VAL A 50 -9.66 15.33 -4.97
C VAL A 50 -9.79 16.39 -3.88
N LEU A 51 -9.76 16.00 -2.59
CA LEU A 51 -9.88 16.94 -1.48
C LEU A 51 -8.80 18.04 -1.55
N VAL A 52 -7.55 17.66 -1.74
CA VAL A 52 -6.44 18.62 -1.81
C VAL A 52 -6.41 19.33 -3.16
N GLY A 53 -6.65 18.62 -4.26
CA GLY A 53 -6.55 19.17 -5.61
C GLY A 53 -7.65 20.15 -6.01
N THR A 54 -8.83 20.04 -5.36
CA THR A 54 -9.96 20.96 -5.61
C THR A 54 -10.01 22.13 -4.62
N ASP A 55 -9.15 22.09 -3.59
CA ASP A 55 -9.18 23.11 -2.55
C ASP A 55 -8.63 24.43 -3.04
N THR A 56 -9.52 25.42 -3.08
CA THR A 56 -9.20 26.81 -3.42
C THR A 56 -9.99 27.76 -2.54
N GLN A 57 -9.30 28.61 -1.79
CA GLN A 57 -9.93 29.63 -0.98
C GLN A 57 -9.49 31.03 -1.41
N VAL A 58 -10.49 31.91 -1.65
CA VAL A 58 -10.25 33.33 -1.95
C VAL A 58 -10.57 34.14 -0.71
N LYS A 59 -9.64 34.97 -0.26
CA LYS A 59 -9.87 36.00 0.76
C LYS A 59 -9.41 37.38 0.28
N VAL A 60 -10.17 38.40 0.68
CA VAL A 60 -9.80 39.81 0.46
C VAL A 60 -9.07 40.28 1.69
N ILE A 61 -7.78 40.63 1.53
CA ILE A 61 -6.93 41.14 2.60
C ILE A 61 -6.43 42.51 2.14
N PHE A 62 -6.74 43.57 2.87
CA PHE A 62 -6.36 44.99 2.55
C PHE A 62 -6.71 45.39 1.10
N SER A 63 -7.95 45.12 0.65
CA SER A 63 -8.45 45.40 -0.72
C SER A 63 -7.78 44.61 -1.85
N LEU A 64 -6.87 43.70 -1.56
CA LEU A 64 -6.25 42.79 -2.53
C LEU A 64 -6.88 41.39 -2.39
N GLN A 65 -7.41 40.88 -3.49
CA GLN A 65 -7.89 39.49 -3.56
C GLN A 65 -6.69 38.56 -3.65
N LYS A 66 -6.40 37.85 -2.55
CA LYS A 66 -5.40 36.78 -2.54
C LYS A 66 -6.09 35.41 -2.57
N LYS A 67 -5.77 34.61 -3.59
CA LYS A 67 -6.30 33.26 -3.79
C LYS A 67 -5.25 32.26 -3.34
N ALA A 68 -5.54 31.49 -2.29
CA ALA A 68 -4.72 30.35 -1.90
C ALA A 68 -5.10 29.14 -2.74
N LYS A 69 -4.13 28.51 -3.40
CA LYS A 69 -4.28 27.28 -4.16
C LYS A 69 -3.30 26.24 -3.65
N PHE A 70 -3.67 24.95 -3.75
CA PHE A 70 -2.74 23.84 -3.44
C PHE A 70 -1.45 23.89 -4.26
N THR A 71 -1.50 24.47 -5.49
CA THR A 71 -0.35 24.65 -6.38
C THR A 71 0.72 25.59 -5.83
N ASP A 72 0.37 26.45 -4.86
CA ASP A 72 1.30 27.39 -4.25
C ASP A 72 2.26 26.69 -3.27
N MET A 73 1.85 25.50 -2.78
CA MET A 73 2.66 24.65 -1.91
C MET A 73 3.14 23.39 -2.64
N LYS A 74 4.41 23.33 -2.99
CA LYS A 74 5.00 22.18 -3.72
C LYS A 74 4.78 20.84 -3.03
N ALA A 75 4.76 20.83 -1.69
CA ALA A 75 4.49 19.62 -0.90
C ALA A 75 3.06 19.08 -1.12
N LEU A 76 2.06 19.96 -1.27
CA LEU A 76 0.68 19.56 -1.56
C LEU A 76 0.54 19.04 -3.00
N VAL A 77 1.23 19.66 -3.95
CA VAL A 77 1.30 19.15 -5.33
C VAL A 77 1.90 17.75 -5.35
N PHE A 78 3.01 17.54 -4.62
CA PHE A 78 3.63 16.23 -4.51
C PHE A 78 2.68 15.20 -3.87
N LEU A 79 1.94 15.57 -2.83
CA LEU A 79 0.94 14.71 -2.20
C LEU A 79 -0.16 14.29 -3.19
N VAL A 80 -0.72 15.22 -3.95
CA VAL A 80 -1.77 14.96 -4.94
C VAL A 80 -1.27 14.01 -6.02
N VAL A 81 -0.09 14.28 -6.58
CA VAL A 81 0.51 13.46 -7.63
C VAL A 81 0.84 12.06 -7.12
N ALA A 82 1.45 11.95 -5.93
CA ALA A 82 1.81 10.66 -5.34
C ALA A 82 0.56 9.79 -5.07
N ASN A 83 -0.51 10.38 -4.51
CA ASN A 83 -1.76 9.65 -4.27
C ASN A 83 -2.49 9.28 -5.58
N GLY A 84 -2.45 10.14 -6.59
CA GLY A 84 -3.00 9.84 -7.92
C GLY A 84 -2.29 8.66 -8.58
N ILE A 85 -0.97 8.63 -8.55
CA ILE A 85 -0.16 7.51 -9.08
C ILE A 85 -0.41 6.24 -8.27
N ALA A 86 -0.48 6.34 -6.94
CA ALA A 86 -0.77 5.19 -6.07
C ALA A 86 -2.15 4.58 -6.36
N ALA A 87 -3.17 5.42 -6.55
CA ALA A 87 -4.51 4.98 -6.92
C ALA A 87 -4.52 4.29 -8.30
N ALA A 88 -3.89 4.87 -9.31
CA ALA A 88 -3.79 4.28 -10.65
C ALA A 88 -3.03 2.95 -10.63
N TYR A 89 -1.90 2.89 -9.93
CA TYR A 89 -1.13 1.66 -9.74
C TYR A 89 -1.96 0.56 -9.05
N SER A 90 -2.67 0.91 -7.96
CA SER A 90 -3.51 -0.03 -7.22
C SER A 90 -4.69 -0.52 -8.05
N LEU A 91 -5.26 0.32 -8.90
CA LEU A 91 -6.31 -0.07 -9.85
C LEU A 91 -5.81 -1.12 -10.83
N VAL A 92 -4.67 -0.90 -11.47
CA VAL A 92 -4.07 -1.84 -12.43
C VAL A 92 -3.76 -3.18 -11.76
N GLN A 93 -3.18 -3.16 -10.56
CA GLN A 93 -2.86 -4.37 -9.82
C GLN A 93 -4.13 -5.09 -9.32
N GLY A 94 -5.15 -4.34 -8.91
CA GLY A 94 -6.46 -4.88 -8.52
C GLY A 94 -7.15 -5.59 -9.69
N LEU A 95 -7.20 -4.96 -10.87
CA LEU A 95 -7.76 -5.57 -12.08
C LEU A 95 -7.01 -6.86 -12.46
N ARG A 96 -5.68 -6.87 -12.31
CA ARG A 96 -4.87 -8.07 -12.53
C ARG A 96 -5.21 -9.18 -11.53
N CYS A 97 -5.42 -8.83 -10.27
CA CYS A 97 -5.81 -9.79 -9.23
C CYS A 97 -7.17 -10.42 -9.54
N VAL A 98 -8.16 -9.60 -9.93
CA VAL A 98 -9.49 -10.07 -10.35
C VAL A 98 -9.38 -10.99 -11.58
N ALA A 99 -8.64 -10.59 -12.61
CA ALA A 99 -8.45 -11.38 -13.82
C ALA A 99 -7.79 -12.75 -13.52
N SER A 100 -6.84 -12.78 -12.59
CA SER A 100 -6.21 -14.03 -12.14
C SER A 100 -7.20 -14.94 -11.39
N MET A 101 -8.10 -14.36 -10.58
CA MET A 101 -9.15 -15.13 -9.89
C MET A 101 -10.16 -15.74 -10.86
N VAL A 102 -10.63 -14.93 -11.83
CA VAL A 102 -11.65 -15.37 -12.81
C VAL A 102 -11.11 -16.44 -13.76
N ARG A 103 -9.87 -16.30 -14.21
CA ARG A 103 -9.24 -17.25 -15.17
C ARG A 103 -8.69 -18.51 -14.50
N GLY A 104 -8.65 -18.58 -13.15
CA GLY A 104 -8.11 -19.73 -12.42
C GLY A 104 -6.63 -20.02 -12.70
N THR A 105 -5.98 -19.19 -13.53
CA THR A 105 -4.57 -19.32 -13.87
C THR A 105 -3.74 -18.43 -12.97
N VAL A 106 -2.85 -19.04 -12.20
CA VAL A 106 -1.86 -18.31 -11.41
C VAL A 106 -0.83 -17.73 -12.40
N LEU A 107 -1.06 -16.52 -12.88
CA LEU A 107 -0.12 -15.75 -13.71
C LEU A 107 1.11 -15.30 -12.90
N PHE A 108 1.67 -16.22 -12.09
CA PHE A 108 2.84 -15.94 -11.27
C PHE A 108 4.12 -16.44 -11.96
N ASN A 109 4.59 -15.69 -12.94
CA ASN A 109 5.98 -15.81 -13.38
C ASN A 109 6.90 -15.15 -12.34
N LYS A 110 8.05 -15.80 -12.04
CA LYS A 110 9.04 -15.27 -11.09
C LYS A 110 9.41 -13.79 -11.32
N PRO A 111 9.70 -13.34 -12.56
CA PRO A 111 10.02 -11.93 -12.80
C PRO A 111 8.86 -10.99 -12.50
N LEU A 112 7.63 -11.44 -12.69
CA LEU A 112 6.45 -10.65 -12.41
C LEU A 112 6.23 -10.45 -10.90
N ALA A 113 6.48 -11.48 -10.08
CA ALA A 113 6.43 -11.38 -8.62
C ALA A 113 7.46 -10.35 -8.10
N TRP A 114 8.67 -10.33 -8.67
CA TRP A 114 9.69 -9.34 -8.36
C TRP A 114 9.26 -7.93 -8.77
N ALA A 115 8.70 -7.76 -9.95
CA ALA A 115 8.24 -6.47 -10.45
C ALA A 115 7.11 -5.89 -9.56
N ILE A 116 6.18 -6.73 -9.07
CA ILE A 116 5.11 -6.30 -8.18
C ILE A 116 5.68 -5.88 -6.83
N PHE A 117 6.53 -6.72 -6.23
CA PHE A 117 7.17 -6.41 -4.95
C PHE A 117 7.96 -5.10 -5.03
N SER A 118 8.78 -4.93 -6.08
CA SER A 118 9.55 -3.71 -6.30
C SER A 118 8.64 -2.49 -6.49
N GLY A 119 7.55 -2.63 -7.26
CA GLY A 119 6.56 -1.58 -7.46
C GLY A 119 5.84 -1.19 -6.16
N ASP A 120 5.37 -2.16 -5.38
CA ASP A 120 4.72 -1.92 -4.09
C ASP A 120 5.69 -1.21 -3.12
N GLN A 121 6.98 -1.61 -3.11
CA GLN A 121 8.01 -1.00 -2.27
C GLN A 121 8.28 0.47 -2.65
N VAL A 122 8.47 0.74 -3.94
CA VAL A 122 8.68 2.11 -4.44
C VAL A 122 7.48 3.00 -4.10
N MET A 123 6.25 2.51 -4.34
CA MET A 123 5.04 3.27 -4.03
C MET A 123 4.87 3.52 -2.54
N ALA A 124 5.24 2.56 -1.67
CA ALA A 124 5.23 2.76 -0.23
C ALA A 124 6.17 3.91 0.20
N TYR A 125 7.38 3.96 -0.33
CA TYR A 125 8.33 5.05 -0.03
C TYR A 125 7.86 6.40 -0.57
N VAL A 126 7.36 6.44 -1.80
CA VAL A 126 6.91 7.69 -2.43
C VAL A 126 5.71 8.28 -1.68
N THR A 127 4.73 7.45 -1.31
CA THR A 127 3.55 7.91 -0.56
C THR A 127 3.90 8.33 0.85
N LEU A 128 4.80 7.61 1.53
CA LEU A 128 5.29 7.99 2.86
C LEU A 128 6.03 9.34 2.83
N ALA A 129 6.92 9.55 1.86
CA ALA A 129 7.64 10.80 1.67
C ALA A 129 6.68 11.97 1.37
N ALA A 130 5.65 11.74 0.55
CA ALA A 130 4.66 12.76 0.23
C ALA A 130 3.84 13.17 1.45
N VAL A 131 3.40 12.20 2.27
CA VAL A 131 2.68 12.47 3.52
C VAL A 131 3.56 13.23 4.51
N ALA A 132 4.82 12.84 4.68
CA ALA A 132 5.76 13.51 5.58
C ALA A 132 5.99 14.96 5.16
N ALA A 133 6.21 15.23 3.87
CA ALA A 133 6.40 16.58 3.35
C ALA A 133 5.15 17.45 3.52
N ALA A 134 3.95 16.89 3.27
CA ALA A 134 2.69 17.60 3.43
C ALA A 134 2.39 17.87 4.90
N ALA A 135 2.63 16.91 5.80
CA ALA A 135 2.44 17.08 7.25
C ALA A 135 3.35 18.16 7.81
N GLN A 136 4.64 18.18 7.42
CA GLN A 136 5.58 19.23 7.81
C GLN A 136 5.09 20.60 7.33
N SER A 137 4.63 20.71 6.09
CA SER A 137 4.10 21.97 5.54
C SER A 137 2.84 22.43 6.29
N ALA A 138 1.96 21.50 6.68
CA ALA A 138 0.76 21.81 7.46
C ALA A 138 1.09 22.31 8.87
N VAL A 139 2.07 21.69 9.55
CA VAL A 139 2.54 22.14 10.86
C VAL A 139 3.09 23.56 10.79
N ILE A 140 3.91 23.88 9.80
CA ILE A 140 4.44 25.22 9.58
C ILE A 140 3.30 26.22 9.31
N ALA A 141 2.29 25.83 8.52
CA ALA A 141 1.13 26.69 8.24
C ALA A 141 0.28 26.96 9.49
N GLN A 142 0.18 26.01 10.43
CA GLN A 142 -0.57 26.16 11.67
C GLN A 142 0.19 26.95 12.73
N LEU A 143 1.44 26.61 12.99
CA LEU A 143 2.22 27.19 14.08
C LEU A 143 2.91 28.50 13.68
N GLY A 144 3.14 28.69 12.38
CA GLY A 144 4.05 29.72 11.88
C GLY A 144 5.49 29.40 12.24
N GLN A 145 6.41 30.24 11.82
CA GLN A 145 7.83 30.14 12.21
C GLN A 145 8.35 31.54 12.55
N GLN A 146 8.56 31.79 13.82
CA GLN A 146 8.95 33.13 14.33
C GLN A 146 10.31 33.57 13.80
N GLU A 147 11.26 32.65 13.69
CA GLU A 147 12.61 32.92 13.15
C GLU A 147 12.62 33.38 11.70
N LEU A 148 11.66 32.91 10.90
CA LEU A 148 11.51 33.27 9.48
C LEU A 148 10.41 34.31 9.26
N GLN A 149 9.84 34.88 10.32
CA GLN A 149 8.71 35.82 10.27
C GLN A 149 7.50 35.32 9.48
N TRP A 150 7.31 34.02 9.45
CA TRP A 150 6.17 33.41 8.77
C TRP A 150 4.93 33.44 9.66
N MET A 151 3.91 34.17 9.19
CA MET A 151 2.63 34.28 9.88
C MET A 151 1.85 32.96 9.82
N LYS A 152 1.01 32.72 10.84
CA LYS A 152 0.09 31.58 10.91
C LYS A 152 -0.97 31.65 9.81
N ILE A 153 -0.80 30.91 8.73
CA ILE A 153 -1.67 30.96 7.55
C ILE A 153 -3.05 30.38 7.87
N CYS A 154 -3.14 29.36 8.73
CA CYS A 154 -4.40 28.71 9.08
C CYS A 154 -5.36 29.61 9.85
N ASN A 155 -4.90 30.65 10.55
CA ASN A 155 -5.77 31.65 11.17
C ASN A 155 -6.56 32.47 10.14
N MET A 156 -6.00 32.62 8.94
CA MET A 156 -6.64 33.37 7.85
C MET A 156 -7.47 32.46 6.92
N TYR A 157 -7.04 31.22 6.72
CA TYR A 157 -7.61 30.25 5.77
C TYR A 157 -8.04 28.95 6.47
N GLY A 158 -8.92 29.03 7.48
CA GLY A 158 -9.30 27.90 8.32
C GLY A 158 -9.93 26.74 7.54
N LYS A 159 -10.80 27.01 6.55
CA LYS A 159 -11.42 25.95 5.71
C LYS A 159 -10.38 25.21 4.87
N PHE A 160 -9.44 25.95 4.25
CA PHE A 160 -8.33 25.35 3.50
C PHE A 160 -7.49 24.43 4.38
N CYS A 161 -7.11 24.87 5.56
CA CYS A 161 -6.31 24.07 6.49
C CYS A 161 -7.05 22.80 6.98
N SER A 162 -8.36 22.89 7.23
CA SER A 162 -9.18 21.72 7.61
C SER A 162 -9.22 20.68 6.48
N GLN A 163 -9.51 21.11 5.26
CA GLN A 163 -9.63 20.25 4.09
C GLN A 163 -8.29 19.60 3.72
N VAL A 164 -7.20 20.36 3.78
CA VAL A 164 -5.84 19.82 3.62
C VAL A 164 -5.51 18.82 4.73
N GLY A 165 -5.91 19.08 5.97
CA GLY A 165 -5.75 18.17 7.10
C GLY A 165 -6.43 16.81 6.86
N GLU A 166 -7.69 16.82 6.42
CA GLU A 166 -8.44 15.61 6.07
C GLU A 166 -7.78 14.86 4.90
N GLY A 167 -7.27 15.59 3.90
CA GLY A 167 -6.50 15.03 2.80
C GLY A 167 -5.21 14.35 3.26
N ILE A 168 -4.48 14.94 4.20
CA ILE A 168 -3.26 14.35 4.77
C ILE A 168 -3.57 13.09 5.58
N VAL A 169 -4.65 13.09 6.39
CA VAL A 169 -5.06 11.90 7.16
C VAL A 169 -5.43 10.76 6.24
N SER A 170 -6.22 11.01 5.18
CA SER A 170 -6.55 9.97 4.19
C SER A 170 -5.32 9.46 3.45
N ALA A 171 -4.37 10.33 3.09
CA ALA A 171 -3.09 9.95 2.48
C ALA A 171 -2.19 9.14 3.43
N LEU A 172 -2.25 9.40 4.75
CA LEU A 172 -1.55 8.59 5.76
C LEU A 172 -2.08 7.15 5.76
N VAL A 173 -3.40 6.96 5.73
CA VAL A 173 -4.01 5.62 5.64
C VAL A 173 -3.61 4.91 4.34
N VAL A 174 -3.55 5.63 3.21
CA VAL A 174 -3.04 5.11 1.93
C VAL A 174 -1.59 4.64 2.07
N SER A 175 -0.72 5.46 2.69
CA SER A 175 0.69 5.12 2.89
C SER A 175 0.87 3.87 3.77
N LEU A 176 0.14 3.77 4.89
CA LEU A 176 0.16 2.59 5.75
C LEU A 176 -0.34 1.33 5.03
N SER A 177 -1.38 1.47 4.21
CA SER A 177 -1.90 0.38 3.38
C SER A 177 -0.88 -0.08 2.34
N MET A 178 -0.12 0.85 1.73
CA MET A 178 0.97 0.53 0.79
C MET A 178 2.12 -0.21 1.48
N VAL A 179 2.52 0.20 2.68
CA VAL A 179 3.53 -0.51 3.48
C VAL A 179 3.07 -1.93 3.79
N THR A 180 1.81 -2.10 4.21
CA THR A 180 1.22 -3.43 4.47
C THR A 180 1.22 -4.31 3.22
N LEU A 181 0.85 -3.76 2.07
CA LEU A 181 0.92 -4.47 0.77
C LEU A 181 2.35 -4.88 0.43
N SER A 182 3.32 -3.99 0.63
CA SER A 182 4.74 -4.30 0.41
C SER A 182 5.20 -5.47 1.29
N CYS A 183 4.78 -5.52 2.56
CA CYS A 183 5.06 -6.65 3.45
C CYS A 183 4.41 -7.95 2.96
N ILE A 184 3.16 -7.90 2.51
CA ILE A 184 2.45 -9.07 1.95
C ILE A 184 3.15 -9.56 0.68
N SER A 185 3.53 -8.65 -0.22
CA SER A 185 4.24 -8.97 -1.46
C SER A 185 5.61 -9.59 -1.18
N ALA A 186 6.34 -9.08 -0.17
CA ALA A 186 7.59 -9.65 0.30
C ALA A 186 7.40 -11.08 0.82
N PHE A 187 6.42 -11.29 1.69
CA PHE A 187 6.12 -12.61 2.25
C PHE A 187 5.79 -13.62 1.15
N ASN A 188 4.96 -13.24 0.17
CA ASN A 188 4.61 -14.08 -0.97
C ASN A 188 5.84 -14.43 -1.83
N LEU A 189 6.73 -13.45 -2.05
CA LEU A 189 7.96 -13.63 -2.80
C LEU A 189 8.90 -14.62 -2.12
N PHE A 190 9.18 -14.43 -0.82
CA PHE A 190 10.06 -15.32 -0.05
C PHE A 190 9.52 -16.74 0.05
N ARG A 191 8.22 -16.90 0.16
CA ARG A 191 7.56 -18.20 0.15
C ARG A 191 7.73 -18.94 -1.18
N LEU A 192 7.66 -18.23 -2.31
CA LEU A 192 7.93 -18.79 -3.65
C LEU A 192 9.38 -19.27 -3.80
N TYR A 193 10.33 -18.57 -3.19
CA TYR A 193 11.75 -18.97 -3.23
C TYR A 193 12.09 -20.05 -2.21
N GLY A 194 11.49 -20.05 -1.03
CA GLY A 194 11.74 -21.04 0.04
C GLY A 194 11.23 -22.45 -0.31
N GLY A 195 10.10 -22.54 -1.03
CA GLY A 195 9.50 -23.82 -1.43
C GLY A 195 10.32 -24.63 -2.47
N ASN A 196 11.28 -24.02 -3.14
CA ASN A 196 12.09 -24.67 -4.18
C ASN A 196 13.35 -25.36 -3.66
N LYS A 197 13.81 -25.02 -2.43
CA LYS A 197 14.98 -25.67 -1.82
C LYS A 197 14.71 -27.10 -1.32
N GLY A 198 13.45 -27.42 -1.01
CA GLY A 198 13.05 -28.74 -0.50
C GLY A 198 12.99 -29.86 -1.57
N LYS A 199 12.91 -29.50 -2.86
CA LYS A 199 12.79 -30.48 -3.95
C LYS A 199 14.13 -30.93 -4.58
N SER A 200 15.21 -30.22 -4.29
CA SER A 200 16.53 -30.53 -4.87
C SER A 200 17.40 -31.46 -4.02
N SER A 201 17.03 -31.76 -2.78
CA SER A 201 17.84 -32.59 -1.89
C SER A 201 17.48 -34.09 -1.85
N GLY A 202 16.65 -34.55 -2.75
CA GLY A 202 16.15 -35.94 -2.79
C GLY A 202 16.61 -36.77 -3.99
N ARG A 203 17.73 -36.44 -4.62
CA ARG A 203 18.26 -37.22 -5.74
C ARG A 203 19.76 -37.44 -5.58
N TRP A 204 20.10 -38.43 -4.72
CA TRP A 204 21.38 -39.17 -4.67
C TRP A 204 21.07 -40.65 -4.62
#